data_1d27074606a4060dfe8a9407c3c5cd7c
#
_entry.id   1d27074606a4060dfe8a9407c3c5cd7c
#
_cell.length_a   1.000
_cell.length_b   1.000
_cell.length_c   1.000
_cell.angle_alpha   90.00
_cell.angle_beta   90.00
_cell.angle_gamma   90.00
#
_symmetry.space_group_name_H-M   'P 1'
#
loop_
_entity.id
_entity.type
_entity.pdbx_description
1 polymer ?
#
loop_
_entity_poly.entity_id
_entity_poly.type
_entity_poly.pdbx_seq_one_letter_code
_entity_poly.pdbx_strand_id
1 'polypeptide(L)'
;MIHTEEPEPTGTPMGVVTFVGFGPGDPGLITWAGSREVTGADLLVVDSPTMVEELASVGIEPLGEVVQVEADEVAQLVAAVSDGRSVVRLVEGDFFTEAGHVDVLRRLLEGKRIRTHLIPGITTWNAALTYGAVAPTSVMGFCDASVELPGKDGWPKRGTVVIRATDESISRVVAEARAVYGETAEVLELTGLGGTSQKTRLTTWGDLGSEPCGGPRFLLFGPGIGDVARARVDWFESKPLFDWSVLVPRTKDEVTELTDHLARFGASTEVVATMSIEPPRTEQAMEKAVRGIVDGRFLWVVFTSQHAVRAIVDRLAEYGLDSRALSGIQLAAVGRGTVEALGRVGLTPDLTPSEGDTARDLALEFPAYDDLIDPMARVLVPTADVSVADLVQGLTNLGWEVEEVTAYR
;
A
#
# COMPACT_ATOMS: atom_id res chain seq x y z
N MET A 1 15.33 46.85 9.61
CA MET A 1 14.14 46.42 8.91
C MET A 1 14.02 47.26 7.64
N ILE A 2 14.45 46.71 6.54
CA ILE A 2 14.22 47.30 5.22
C ILE A 2 13.33 46.28 4.50
N HIS A 3 12.02 46.52 4.55
CA HIS A 3 11.09 45.85 3.64
C HIS A 3 11.32 46.43 2.26
N THR A 4 12.08 45.76 1.42
CA THR A 4 11.99 45.95 -0.02
C THR A 4 10.73 45.23 -0.45
N GLU A 5 9.65 45.96 -0.69
CA GLU A 5 8.50 45.47 -1.43
C GLU A 5 8.97 45.10 -2.85
N GLU A 6 9.18 43.81 -3.08
CA GLU A 6 9.24 43.33 -4.46
C GLU A 6 7.85 43.53 -5.10
N PRO A 7 7.77 43.99 -6.32
CA PRO A 7 6.50 44.22 -7.00
C PRO A 7 5.77 42.88 -7.12
N GLU A 8 4.54 42.80 -6.63
CA GLU A 8 3.65 41.67 -6.85
C GLU A 8 3.59 41.34 -8.37
N PRO A 9 3.77 40.08 -8.75
CA PRO A 9 3.69 39.71 -10.17
C PRO A 9 2.28 39.98 -10.69
N THR A 10 2.15 40.93 -11.57
CA THR A 10 0.88 41.29 -12.22
C THR A 10 0.46 40.25 -13.23
N GLY A 11 -0.37 39.30 -12.83
CA GLY A 11 -0.99 38.29 -13.71
C GLY A 11 -1.47 37.05 -12.96
N THR A 12 -2.47 36.36 -13.52
CA THR A 12 -2.99 35.11 -13.00
C THR A 12 -1.86 34.06 -12.97
N PRO A 13 -1.67 33.31 -11.88
CA PRO A 13 -0.68 32.21 -11.83
C PRO A 13 -0.97 31.19 -12.93
N MET A 14 0.08 30.68 -13.60
CA MET A 14 -0.06 29.66 -14.65
C MET A 14 -0.54 28.31 -14.09
N GLY A 15 -0.31 28.04 -12.81
CA GLY A 15 -0.74 26.82 -12.13
C GLY A 15 0.04 26.55 -10.84
N VAL A 16 -0.07 25.34 -10.32
CA VAL A 16 0.55 24.92 -9.06
C VAL A 16 1.38 23.66 -9.29
N VAL A 17 2.59 23.63 -8.75
CA VAL A 17 3.40 22.41 -8.59
C VAL A 17 3.38 22.05 -7.11
N THR A 18 2.88 20.86 -6.78
CA THR A 18 2.91 20.34 -5.42
C THR A 18 4.08 19.37 -5.26
N PHE A 19 5.00 19.67 -4.36
CA PHE A 19 6.07 18.75 -3.97
C PHE A 19 5.60 17.93 -2.77
N VAL A 20 5.70 16.61 -2.88
CA VAL A 20 5.27 15.66 -1.84
C VAL A 20 6.45 14.81 -1.41
N GLY A 21 6.77 14.82 -0.12
CA GLY A 21 7.73 13.88 0.45
C GLY A 21 7.14 12.47 0.54
N PHE A 22 7.77 11.52 -0.15
CA PHE A 22 7.37 10.11 -0.14
C PHE A 22 7.67 9.42 1.20
N GLY A 23 8.67 9.92 1.92
CA GLY A 23 9.17 9.28 3.12
C GLY A 23 10.37 8.37 2.85
N PRO A 24 10.75 7.53 3.81
CA PRO A 24 12.01 6.78 3.80
C PRO A 24 12.00 5.49 2.95
N GLY A 25 11.02 5.30 2.08
CA GLY A 25 10.89 4.12 1.23
C GLY A 25 9.77 3.16 1.60
N ASP A 26 9.21 3.23 2.81
CA ASP A 26 7.97 2.53 3.16
C ASP A 26 6.76 3.35 2.70
N PRO A 27 6.00 2.90 1.68
CA PRO A 27 4.87 3.66 1.15
C PRO A 27 3.74 3.86 2.18
N GLY A 28 3.66 3.02 3.21
CA GLY A 28 2.75 3.20 4.33
C GLY A 28 3.07 4.41 5.21
N LEU A 29 4.24 5.01 5.04
CA LEU A 29 4.68 6.21 5.75
C LEU A 29 4.45 7.51 4.99
N ILE A 30 3.88 7.48 3.80
CA ILE A 30 3.44 8.70 3.11
C ILE A 30 2.39 9.42 3.97
N THR A 31 2.48 10.75 4.03
CA THR A 31 1.49 11.51 4.80
C THR A 31 0.11 11.44 4.15
N TRP A 32 -0.95 11.53 4.96
CA TRP A 32 -2.33 11.58 4.46
C TRP A 32 -2.56 12.70 3.43
N ALA A 33 -1.94 13.86 3.66
CA ALA A 33 -2.01 14.97 2.72
C ALA A 33 -1.30 14.61 1.40
N GLY A 34 -0.12 13.98 1.49
CA GLY A 34 0.65 13.54 0.33
C GLY A 34 -0.10 12.51 -0.52
N SER A 35 -0.71 11.51 0.11
CA SER A 35 -1.46 10.48 -0.62
C SER A 35 -2.64 11.05 -1.42
N ARG A 36 -3.35 12.04 -0.86
CA ARG A 36 -4.45 12.72 -1.55
C ARG A 36 -4.00 13.48 -2.79
N GLU A 37 -2.89 14.22 -2.68
CA GLU A 37 -2.35 14.98 -3.82
C GLU A 37 -1.84 14.03 -4.92
N VAL A 38 -1.15 12.95 -4.54
CA VAL A 38 -0.67 11.92 -5.47
C VAL A 38 -1.83 11.28 -6.24
N THR A 39 -2.91 10.89 -5.53
CA THR A 39 -4.08 10.28 -6.17
C THR A 39 -4.79 11.25 -7.12
N GLY A 40 -4.88 12.54 -6.76
CA GLY A 40 -5.63 13.55 -7.52
C GLY A 40 -4.84 14.28 -8.60
N ALA A 41 -3.56 13.97 -8.80
CA ALA A 41 -2.71 14.65 -9.78
C ALA A 41 -3.09 14.32 -11.23
N ASP A 42 -3.07 15.30 -12.14
CA ASP A 42 -3.14 15.05 -13.59
C ASP A 42 -1.80 14.52 -14.13
N LEU A 43 -0.69 14.93 -13.48
CA LEU A 43 0.66 14.46 -13.76
C LEU A 43 1.42 14.21 -12.45
N LEU A 44 1.89 12.98 -12.27
CA LEU A 44 2.80 12.60 -11.20
C LEU A 44 4.23 12.43 -11.78
N VAL A 45 5.17 13.21 -11.27
CA VAL A 45 6.58 13.13 -11.62
C VAL A 45 7.34 12.43 -10.48
N VAL A 46 8.02 11.33 -10.79
CA VAL A 46 8.71 10.46 -9.81
C VAL A 46 10.20 10.31 -10.13
N ASP A 47 11.03 10.00 -9.12
CA ASP A 47 12.44 9.69 -9.33
C ASP A 47 12.63 8.31 -9.96
N SER A 48 11.79 7.33 -9.56
CA SER A 48 11.82 5.97 -10.07
C SER A 48 10.42 5.42 -10.28
N PRO A 49 10.17 4.63 -11.34
CA PRO A 49 8.91 3.91 -11.51
C PRO A 49 8.55 2.98 -10.34
N THR A 50 9.55 2.47 -9.61
CA THR A 50 9.33 1.61 -8.43
C THR A 50 8.52 2.29 -7.34
N MET A 51 8.63 3.63 -7.18
CA MET A 51 7.82 4.39 -6.23
C MET A 51 6.31 4.25 -6.50
N VAL A 52 5.91 4.09 -7.76
CA VAL A 52 4.51 3.90 -8.15
C VAL A 52 4.03 2.50 -7.79
N GLU A 53 4.87 1.49 -8.01
CA GLU A 53 4.58 0.11 -7.64
C GLU A 53 4.44 -0.02 -6.11
N GLU A 54 5.31 0.66 -5.35
CA GLU A 54 5.26 0.75 -3.91
C GLU A 54 3.97 1.43 -3.41
N LEU A 55 3.56 2.57 -4.01
CA LEU A 55 2.29 3.24 -3.69
C LEU A 55 1.08 2.34 -3.96
N ALA A 56 1.08 1.65 -5.10
CA ALA A 56 0.01 0.72 -5.46
C ALA A 56 -0.12 -0.44 -4.46
N SER A 57 1.00 -0.88 -3.87
CA SER A 57 1.00 -1.95 -2.85
C SER A 57 0.20 -1.60 -1.59
N VAL A 58 0.05 -0.31 -1.29
CA VAL A 58 -0.74 0.21 -0.15
C VAL A 58 -2.07 0.85 -0.58
N GLY A 59 -2.49 0.61 -1.83
CA GLY A 59 -3.78 1.06 -2.35
C GLY A 59 -3.81 2.55 -2.77
N ILE A 60 -2.65 3.17 -3.02
CA ILE A 60 -2.54 4.53 -3.53
C ILE A 60 -2.25 4.45 -5.03
N GLU A 61 -3.27 4.63 -5.85
CA GLU A 61 -3.15 4.60 -7.30
C GLU A 61 -3.33 6.02 -7.87
N PRO A 62 -2.31 6.57 -8.58
CA PRO A 62 -2.45 7.83 -9.28
C PRO A 62 -3.52 7.72 -10.38
N LEU A 63 -4.43 8.70 -10.45
CA LEU A 63 -5.46 8.74 -11.49
C LEU A 63 -4.96 9.31 -12.81
N GLY A 64 -3.92 10.14 -12.76
CA GLY A 64 -3.34 10.79 -13.93
C GLY A 64 -2.14 10.05 -14.53
N GLU A 65 -1.46 10.76 -15.42
CA GLU A 65 -0.25 10.28 -16.08
C GLU A 65 0.93 10.22 -15.10
N VAL A 66 1.74 9.18 -15.19
CA VAL A 66 2.97 9.05 -14.40
C VAL A 66 4.18 9.12 -15.32
N VAL A 67 5.13 9.98 -14.98
CA VAL A 67 6.36 10.14 -15.72
C VAL A 67 7.58 10.17 -14.79
N GLN A 68 8.72 9.78 -15.30
CA GLN A 68 9.97 9.91 -14.57
C GLN A 68 10.53 11.33 -14.74
N VAL A 69 11.26 11.79 -13.71
CA VAL A 69 11.95 13.08 -13.74
C VAL A 69 12.99 13.12 -14.88
N GLU A 70 13.00 14.23 -15.63
CA GLU A 70 13.95 14.47 -16.70
C GLU A 70 15.18 15.23 -16.21
N ALA A 71 16.23 15.26 -17.04
CA ALA A 71 17.48 15.99 -16.74
C ALA A 71 17.24 17.49 -16.51
N ASP A 72 16.29 18.13 -17.22
CA ASP A 72 15.80 19.49 -16.90
C ASP A 72 14.40 19.42 -16.26
N GLU A 73 14.39 18.99 -15.00
CA GLU A 73 13.18 18.88 -14.18
C GLU A 73 12.35 20.18 -14.18
N VAL A 74 13.01 21.33 -14.11
CA VAL A 74 12.32 22.63 -14.10
C VAL A 74 11.55 22.86 -15.40
N ALA A 75 12.17 22.57 -16.55
CA ALA A 75 11.49 22.71 -17.84
C ALA A 75 10.30 21.76 -17.97
N GLN A 76 10.46 20.52 -17.52
CA GLN A 76 9.39 19.50 -17.49
C GLN A 76 8.18 19.98 -16.65
N LEU A 77 8.41 20.43 -15.40
CA LEU A 77 7.37 20.92 -14.52
C LEU A 77 6.68 22.18 -15.06
N VAL A 78 7.46 23.11 -15.63
CA VAL A 78 6.93 24.34 -16.24
C VAL A 78 6.03 24.04 -17.43
N ALA A 79 6.45 23.12 -18.31
CA ALA A 79 5.67 22.73 -19.48
C ALA A 79 4.31 22.15 -19.05
N ALA A 80 4.32 21.19 -18.12
CA ALA A 80 3.11 20.55 -17.62
C ALA A 80 2.11 21.53 -16.99
N VAL A 81 2.61 22.47 -16.17
CA VAL A 81 1.75 23.51 -15.57
C VAL A 81 1.22 24.49 -16.62
N SER A 82 2.00 24.79 -17.66
CA SER A 82 1.57 25.67 -18.76
C SER A 82 0.43 25.06 -19.57
N ASP A 83 0.35 23.74 -19.63
CA ASP A 83 -0.77 22.99 -20.25
C ASP A 83 -2.03 22.93 -19.35
N GLY A 84 -1.99 23.57 -18.17
CA GLY A 84 -3.11 23.65 -17.24
C GLY A 84 -3.28 22.43 -16.35
N ARG A 85 -2.29 21.55 -16.26
CA ARG A 85 -2.32 20.31 -15.46
C ARG A 85 -2.01 20.60 -13.99
N SER A 86 -2.64 19.85 -13.08
CA SER A 86 -2.21 19.74 -11.69
C SER A 86 -0.99 18.81 -11.62
N VAL A 87 0.12 19.33 -11.17
CA VAL A 87 1.40 18.60 -11.19
C VAL A 87 1.83 18.29 -9.78
N VAL A 88 2.08 17.01 -9.51
CA VAL A 88 2.71 16.55 -8.27
C VAL A 88 4.10 16.01 -8.57
N ARG A 89 5.09 16.48 -7.81
CA ARG A 89 6.45 15.98 -7.80
C ARG A 89 6.68 15.19 -6.52
N LEU A 90 6.77 13.88 -6.63
CA LEU A 90 7.05 12.99 -5.51
C LEU A 90 8.55 12.85 -5.33
N VAL A 91 9.05 13.13 -4.14
CA VAL A 91 10.49 13.10 -3.80
C VAL A 91 10.76 12.13 -2.66
N GLU A 92 11.90 11.44 -2.68
CA GLU A 92 12.32 10.57 -1.58
C GLU A 92 12.50 11.39 -0.29
N GLY A 93 12.15 10.81 0.87
CA GLY A 93 12.30 11.45 2.17
C GLY A 93 11.42 12.70 2.33
N ASP A 94 12.06 13.83 2.61
CA ASP A 94 11.45 15.14 2.75
C ASP A 94 12.16 16.17 1.87
N PHE A 95 11.40 17.05 1.27
CA PHE A 95 11.86 17.99 0.26
C PHE A 95 13.05 18.87 0.69
N PHE A 96 13.07 19.35 1.93
CA PHE A 96 14.12 20.24 2.41
C PHE A 96 15.31 19.52 3.06
N THR A 97 15.14 18.29 3.45
CA THR A 97 16.18 17.53 4.16
C THR A 97 16.96 16.61 3.24
N GLU A 98 16.40 16.28 2.07
CA GLU A 98 17.12 15.55 1.04
C GLU A 98 17.76 16.52 0.03
N ALA A 99 18.92 16.17 -0.47
CA ALA A 99 19.72 17.09 -1.24
C ALA A 99 19.21 17.33 -2.68
N GLY A 100 19.39 18.54 -3.16
CA GLY A 100 19.18 18.91 -4.57
C GLY A 100 17.83 19.57 -4.87
N HIS A 101 16.77 19.30 -4.14
CA HIS A 101 15.41 19.77 -4.46
C HIS A 101 15.21 21.27 -4.26
N VAL A 102 15.93 21.89 -3.33
CA VAL A 102 15.82 23.35 -3.05
C VAL A 102 16.24 24.18 -4.25
N ASP A 103 17.22 23.73 -5.04
CA ASP A 103 17.64 24.42 -6.27
C ASP A 103 16.55 24.36 -7.35
N VAL A 104 15.83 23.24 -7.46
CA VAL A 104 14.67 23.12 -8.35
C VAL A 104 13.58 24.11 -7.95
N LEU A 105 13.25 24.17 -6.66
CA LEU A 105 12.27 25.14 -6.16
C LEU A 105 12.68 26.57 -6.45
N ARG A 106 13.93 26.94 -6.17
CA ARG A 106 14.45 28.28 -6.45
C ARG A 106 14.32 28.64 -7.92
N ARG A 107 14.75 27.75 -8.83
CA ARG A 107 14.65 27.95 -10.28
C ARG A 107 13.20 28.04 -10.76
N LEU A 108 12.27 27.30 -10.16
CA LEU A 108 10.84 27.41 -10.46
C LEU A 108 10.26 28.75 -10.07
N LEU A 109 10.69 29.31 -8.93
CA LEU A 109 10.21 30.61 -8.45
C LEU A 109 10.84 31.79 -9.17
N GLU A 110 12.07 31.63 -9.72
CA GLU A 110 12.78 32.69 -10.44
C GLU A 110 12.06 33.05 -11.74
N GLY A 111 11.42 34.22 -11.75
CA GLY A 111 10.80 34.83 -12.93
C GLY A 111 9.58 34.14 -13.48
N LYS A 112 8.96 33.20 -12.76
CA LYS A 112 7.80 32.44 -13.23
C LYS A 112 6.59 32.61 -12.34
N ARG A 113 5.42 32.67 -12.95
CA ARG A 113 4.11 32.78 -12.29
C ARG A 113 3.59 31.42 -11.84
N ILE A 114 4.46 30.56 -11.27
CA ILE A 114 4.11 29.24 -10.78
C ILE A 114 4.01 29.31 -9.27
N ARG A 115 2.89 28.88 -8.72
CA ARG A 115 2.76 28.66 -7.28
C ARG A 115 3.29 27.28 -6.94
N THR A 116 3.95 27.18 -5.80
CA THR A 116 4.44 25.92 -5.28
C THR A 116 3.76 25.61 -3.95
N HIS A 117 3.40 24.36 -3.77
CA HIS A 117 2.91 23.82 -2.50
C HIS A 117 3.85 22.70 -2.08
N LEU A 118 4.18 22.63 -0.80
CA LEU A 118 5.07 21.62 -0.26
C LEU A 118 4.36 20.85 0.85
N ILE A 119 4.39 19.54 0.74
CA ILE A 119 3.86 18.62 1.73
C ILE A 119 5.04 17.84 2.30
N PRO A 120 5.40 18.07 3.58
CA PRO A 120 6.53 17.38 4.21
C PRO A 120 6.37 15.87 4.21
N GLY A 121 7.50 15.16 4.06
CA GLY A 121 7.61 13.73 4.26
C GLY A 121 8.28 13.37 5.59
N ILE A 122 8.33 12.08 5.89
CA ILE A 122 9.17 11.56 6.97
C ILE A 122 10.61 11.51 6.45
N THR A 123 11.52 12.15 7.16
CA THR A 123 12.93 12.19 6.76
C THR A 123 13.58 10.82 6.93
N THR A 124 14.52 10.47 6.04
CA THR A 124 15.28 9.23 6.14
C THR A 124 16.11 9.15 7.42
N TRP A 125 16.55 10.29 7.97
CA TRP A 125 17.25 10.38 9.26
C TRP A 125 16.42 9.90 10.45
N ASN A 126 15.17 10.36 10.55
CA ASN A 126 14.25 9.94 11.61
C ASN A 126 13.91 8.45 11.49
N ALA A 127 13.71 7.99 10.27
CA ALA A 127 13.50 6.57 10.01
C ALA A 127 14.71 5.73 10.46
N ALA A 128 15.93 6.14 10.13
CA ALA A 128 17.14 5.44 10.55
C ALA A 128 17.26 5.32 12.07
N LEU A 129 16.92 6.37 12.83
CA LEU A 129 16.88 6.32 14.30
C LEU A 129 15.81 5.35 14.81
N THR A 130 14.61 5.42 14.22
CA THR A 130 13.47 4.59 14.63
C THR A 130 13.69 3.12 14.33
N TYR A 131 14.06 2.79 13.10
CA TYR A 131 14.30 1.41 12.66
C TYR A 131 15.59 0.82 13.24
N GLY A 132 16.59 1.66 13.53
CA GLY A 132 17.79 1.27 14.26
C GLY A 132 17.59 1.18 15.77
N ALA A 133 16.39 1.48 16.29
CA ALA A 133 16.07 1.51 17.71
C ALA A 133 17.04 2.38 18.54
N VAL A 134 17.45 3.53 17.98
CA VAL A 134 18.40 4.46 18.62
C VAL A 134 17.63 5.66 19.17
N ALA A 135 17.65 5.83 20.50
CA ALA A 135 17.14 7.03 21.14
C ALA A 135 18.19 8.16 21.03
N PRO A 136 17.88 9.24 20.29
CA PRO A 136 18.86 10.31 20.10
C PRO A 136 19.04 11.13 21.39
N THR A 137 20.21 11.75 21.52
CA THR A 137 20.46 12.77 22.54
C THR A 137 19.82 14.11 22.16
N SER A 138 19.85 15.09 23.07
CA SER A 138 19.33 16.44 22.80
C SER A 138 20.09 17.19 21.69
N VAL A 139 21.28 16.71 21.33
CA VAL A 139 22.06 17.22 20.19
C VAL A 139 22.14 16.14 19.13
N MET A 140 21.74 16.50 17.91
CA MET A 140 21.75 15.60 16.76
C MET A 140 22.51 16.26 15.61
N GLY A 141 23.25 15.45 14.87
CA GLY A 141 23.91 15.83 13.64
C GLY A 141 23.42 14.94 12.49
N PHE A 142 23.21 15.54 11.32
CA PHE A 142 22.89 14.83 10.09
C PHE A 142 23.91 15.16 9.02
N CYS A 143 24.34 14.16 8.27
CA CYS A 143 25.26 14.33 7.16
C CYS A 143 24.81 13.45 5.99
N ASP A 144 24.53 14.07 4.84
CA ASP A 144 24.36 13.36 3.58
C ASP A 144 25.69 13.32 2.82
N ALA A 145 26.35 12.19 2.92
CA ALA A 145 27.64 11.98 2.29
C ALA A 145 27.56 11.71 0.77
N SER A 146 26.36 11.64 0.21
CA SER A 146 26.18 11.61 -1.25
C SER A 146 26.42 12.99 -1.88
N VAL A 147 26.23 14.05 -1.09
CA VAL A 147 26.40 15.44 -1.55
C VAL A 147 27.79 15.96 -1.19
N GLU A 148 28.09 16.06 0.09
CA GLU A 148 29.35 16.61 0.59
C GLU A 148 29.71 16.00 1.94
N LEU A 149 30.99 15.77 2.16
CA LEU A 149 31.51 15.41 3.48
C LEU A 149 31.87 16.68 4.27
N PRO A 150 31.62 16.67 5.60
CA PRO A 150 31.85 17.87 6.43
C PRO A 150 33.32 18.33 6.50
N GLY A 151 34.26 17.51 6.02
CA GLY A 151 35.68 17.71 6.23
C GLY A 151 36.09 17.48 7.70
N LYS A 152 37.40 17.40 7.98
CA LYS A 152 37.89 16.98 9.30
C LYS A 152 37.38 17.81 10.49
N ASP A 153 37.12 19.08 10.27
CA ASP A 153 36.68 19.99 11.35
C ASP A 153 35.17 20.12 11.44
N GLY A 154 34.41 19.71 10.41
CA GLY A 154 32.96 19.78 10.36
C GLY A 154 32.25 18.59 11.00
N TRP A 155 32.97 17.52 11.33
CA TRP A 155 32.36 16.34 11.92
C TRP A 155 31.86 16.62 13.36
N PRO A 156 30.59 16.27 13.67
CA PRO A 156 30.02 16.50 15.02
C PRO A 156 30.78 15.68 16.07
N LYS A 157 31.26 16.36 17.10
CA LYS A 157 32.05 15.75 18.21
C LYS A 157 31.19 15.34 19.41
N ARG A 158 29.91 15.64 19.39
CA ARG A 158 28.97 15.38 20.50
C ARG A 158 27.59 15.05 19.95
N GLY A 159 26.83 14.28 20.71
CA GLY A 159 25.45 13.93 20.39
C GLY A 159 25.35 12.71 19.52
N THR A 160 24.13 12.42 19.07
CA THR A 160 23.82 11.33 18.14
C THR A 160 23.97 11.85 16.72
N VAL A 161 24.71 11.14 15.88
CA VAL A 161 24.95 11.52 14.49
C VAL A 161 24.45 10.43 13.57
N VAL A 162 23.74 10.82 12.51
CA VAL A 162 23.28 9.96 11.43
C VAL A 162 23.95 10.41 10.14
N ILE A 163 24.63 9.51 9.47
CA ILE A 163 25.24 9.72 8.15
C ILE A 163 24.49 8.86 7.15
N ARG A 164 24.01 9.45 6.07
CA ARG A 164 23.58 8.74 4.88
C ARG A 164 24.76 8.62 3.93
N ALA A 165 25.13 7.40 3.55
CA ALA A 165 26.20 7.13 2.62
C ALA A 165 25.69 6.26 1.47
N THR A 166 26.31 6.42 0.30
CA THR A 166 26.10 5.56 -0.87
C THR A 166 27.32 4.65 -1.08
N ASP A 167 27.20 3.67 -1.97
CA ASP A 167 28.33 2.80 -2.34
C ASP A 167 29.53 3.59 -2.88
N GLU A 168 29.31 4.77 -3.49
CA GLU A 168 30.38 5.65 -3.97
C GLU A 168 31.04 6.45 -2.84
N SER A 169 30.27 6.85 -1.83
CA SER A 169 30.75 7.74 -0.77
C SER A 169 31.30 7.01 0.46
N ILE A 170 30.91 5.75 0.68
CA ILE A 170 31.22 5.00 1.92
C ILE A 170 32.72 4.93 2.23
N SER A 171 33.55 4.69 1.24
CA SER A 171 35.02 4.60 1.46
C SER A 171 35.61 5.91 2.00
N ARG A 172 35.13 7.05 1.50
CA ARG A 172 35.54 8.37 2.01
C ARG A 172 35.01 8.64 3.40
N VAL A 173 33.73 8.31 3.66
CA VAL A 173 33.10 8.41 4.98
C VAL A 173 33.92 7.65 6.01
N VAL A 174 34.22 6.39 5.74
CA VAL A 174 35.01 5.53 6.66
C VAL A 174 36.40 6.11 6.91
N ALA A 175 37.09 6.57 5.87
CA ALA A 175 38.43 7.15 6.02
C ALA A 175 38.44 8.43 6.86
N GLU A 176 37.50 9.35 6.64
CA GLU A 176 37.40 10.58 7.44
C GLU A 176 36.95 10.31 8.87
N ALA A 177 35.95 9.45 9.06
CA ALA A 177 35.44 9.09 10.38
C ALA A 177 36.52 8.41 11.24
N ARG A 178 37.30 7.50 10.69
CA ARG A 178 38.47 6.90 11.37
C ARG A 178 39.48 7.96 11.83
N ALA A 179 39.74 8.95 10.99
CA ALA A 179 40.67 10.02 11.33
C ALA A 179 40.15 10.94 12.46
N VAL A 180 38.82 11.09 12.59
CA VAL A 180 38.17 11.97 13.57
C VAL A 180 37.86 11.24 14.88
N TYR A 181 37.29 10.03 14.80
CA TYR A 181 36.76 9.29 15.95
C TYR A 181 37.66 8.13 16.40
N GLY A 182 38.61 7.73 15.58
CA GLY A 182 39.48 6.57 15.83
C GLY A 182 38.88 5.25 15.33
N GLU A 183 39.75 4.26 15.13
CA GLU A 183 39.35 2.96 14.58
C GLU A 183 38.47 2.13 15.52
N THR A 184 38.64 2.29 16.84
CA THR A 184 37.92 1.51 17.87
C THR A 184 36.57 2.11 18.26
N ALA A 185 36.24 3.30 17.77
CA ALA A 185 34.94 3.90 18.07
C ALA A 185 33.81 3.13 17.38
N GLU A 186 32.74 2.88 18.15
CA GLU A 186 31.57 2.13 17.66
C GLU A 186 30.73 2.93 16.70
N VAL A 187 30.15 2.23 15.73
CA VAL A 187 29.20 2.73 14.75
C VAL A 187 28.12 1.66 14.51
N LEU A 188 26.89 2.09 14.47
CA LEU A 188 25.76 1.24 14.10
C LEU A 188 25.50 1.43 12.60
N GLU A 189 25.63 0.36 11.83
CA GLU A 189 25.36 0.34 10.40
C GLU A 189 23.95 -0.18 10.15
N LEU A 190 23.15 0.55 9.37
CA LEU A 190 21.87 0.10 8.83
C LEU A 190 21.92 0.06 7.31
N THR A 191 21.47 -1.03 6.73
CA THR A 191 21.23 -1.18 5.29
C THR A 191 19.83 -1.70 5.06
N GLY A 192 19.21 -1.41 3.90
CA GLY A 192 17.85 -1.84 3.57
C GLY A 192 16.77 -1.23 4.48
N LEU A 193 16.93 0.03 4.87
CA LEU A 193 16.12 0.76 5.84
C LEU A 193 14.62 0.55 5.64
N GLY A 194 13.93 0.09 6.71
CA GLY A 194 12.47 -0.12 6.72
C GLY A 194 11.97 -1.31 5.93
N GLY A 195 12.84 -1.96 5.15
CA GLY A 195 12.50 -3.14 4.38
C GLY A 195 12.71 -4.44 5.16
N THR A 196 12.16 -5.54 4.64
CA THR A 196 12.35 -6.89 5.22
C THR A 196 13.78 -7.41 5.08
N SER A 197 14.59 -6.78 4.23
CA SER A 197 16.02 -7.03 4.07
C SER A 197 16.89 -6.13 4.94
N GLN A 198 16.30 -5.34 5.85
CA GLN A 198 17.08 -4.48 6.76
C GLN A 198 18.10 -5.32 7.53
N LYS A 199 19.28 -4.78 7.69
CA LYS A 199 20.33 -5.34 8.54
C LYS A 199 20.93 -4.25 9.38
N THR A 200 20.84 -4.42 10.70
CA THR A 200 21.45 -3.53 11.69
C THR A 200 22.63 -4.23 12.32
N ARG A 201 23.81 -3.65 12.19
CA ARG A 201 25.04 -4.22 12.71
C ARG A 201 25.83 -3.19 13.54
N LEU A 202 26.06 -3.49 14.81
CA LEU A 202 27.02 -2.73 15.62
C LEU A 202 28.44 -3.20 15.27
N THR A 203 29.30 -2.27 14.91
CA THR A 203 30.70 -2.51 14.52
C THR A 203 31.59 -1.35 14.97
N THR A 204 32.83 -1.35 14.56
CA THR A 204 33.75 -0.22 14.77
C THR A 204 34.08 0.44 13.44
N TRP A 205 34.55 1.70 13.48
CA TRP A 205 35.03 2.35 12.26
C TRP A 205 36.20 1.60 11.61
N GLY A 206 37.00 0.87 12.42
CA GLY A 206 38.09 0.02 11.93
C GLY A 206 37.61 -1.21 11.18
N ASP A 207 36.50 -1.81 11.59
CA ASP A 207 35.96 -3.04 11.03
C ASP A 207 34.85 -2.78 10.00
N LEU A 208 34.40 -1.53 9.87
CA LEU A 208 33.36 -1.18 8.90
C LEU A 208 33.92 -1.31 7.48
N GLY A 209 33.34 -2.24 6.73
CA GLY A 209 33.67 -2.46 5.31
C GLY A 209 33.07 -1.38 4.41
N SER A 210 33.63 -1.31 3.19
CA SER A 210 33.11 -0.49 2.11
C SER A 210 32.51 -1.32 0.96
N GLU A 211 32.15 -2.56 1.24
CA GLU A 211 31.50 -3.46 0.27
C GLU A 211 30.16 -2.84 -0.18
N PRO A 212 29.83 -2.84 -1.46
CA PRO A 212 28.55 -2.37 -1.95
C PRO A 212 27.38 -3.10 -1.30
N CYS A 213 26.32 -2.35 -0.94
CA CYS A 213 25.10 -2.94 -0.38
C CYS A 213 23.86 -2.75 -1.27
N GLY A 214 24.03 -2.11 -2.43
CA GLY A 214 22.98 -1.94 -3.43
C GLY A 214 21.94 -0.86 -3.10
N GLY A 215 22.24 0.00 -2.11
CA GLY A 215 21.34 1.07 -1.71
C GLY A 215 21.97 2.03 -0.70
N PRO A 216 21.21 2.98 -0.15
CA PRO A 216 21.71 3.86 0.87
C PRO A 216 22.04 3.09 2.16
N ARG A 217 23.14 3.50 2.81
CA ARG A 217 23.63 2.99 4.06
C ARG A 217 23.56 4.09 5.10
N PHE A 218 22.99 3.80 6.26
CA PHE A 218 22.92 4.73 7.38
C PHE A 218 23.90 4.32 8.45
N LEU A 219 24.74 5.26 8.87
CA LEU A 219 25.73 5.07 9.90
C LEU A 219 25.37 5.95 11.09
N LEU A 220 25.02 5.32 12.20
CA LEU A 220 24.64 6.00 13.42
C LEU A 220 25.76 5.85 14.46
N PHE A 221 26.15 6.94 15.07
CA PHE A 221 27.17 6.90 16.13
C PHE A 221 26.92 7.94 17.20
N GLY A 222 27.57 7.77 18.34
CA GLY A 222 27.38 8.59 19.53
C GLY A 222 26.70 7.81 20.66
N PRO A 223 26.27 8.50 21.74
CA PRO A 223 25.64 7.83 22.87
C PRO A 223 24.37 7.07 22.47
N GLY A 224 24.20 5.87 23.03
CA GLY A 224 22.99 5.07 22.88
C GLY A 224 23.03 4.00 21.77
N ILE A 225 24.02 4.00 20.87
CA ILE A 225 24.08 3.03 19.78
C ILE A 225 24.50 1.63 20.22
N GLY A 226 25.42 1.51 21.18
CA GLY A 226 25.98 0.26 21.71
C GLY A 226 25.30 -0.23 22.97
N ASP A 227 24.22 0.37 23.41
CA ASP A 227 23.60 0.06 24.69
C ASP A 227 22.83 -1.25 24.64
N VAL A 228 22.99 -2.07 25.69
CA VAL A 228 22.16 -3.25 25.95
C VAL A 228 20.65 -2.87 25.94
N ALA A 229 20.32 -1.63 26.32
CA ALA A 229 18.96 -1.10 26.26
C ALA A 229 18.42 -1.04 24.81
N ARG A 230 19.26 -0.72 23.80
CA ARG A 230 18.88 -0.72 22.39
C ARG A 230 18.39 -2.09 21.95
N ALA A 231 19.13 -3.14 22.25
CA ALA A 231 18.75 -4.50 21.88
C ALA A 231 17.42 -4.96 22.51
N ARG A 232 16.99 -4.34 23.62
CA ARG A 232 15.70 -4.63 24.27
C ARG A 232 14.53 -3.89 23.63
N VAL A 233 14.78 -2.85 22.87
CA VAL A 233 13.78 -2.04 22.18
C VAL A 233 13.87 -2.16 20.67
N ASP A 234 14.69 -3.06 20.18
CA ASP A 234 14.72 -3.44 18.78
C ASP A 234 13.37 -4.10 18.42
N TRP A 235 12.49 -3.30 17.83
CA TRP A 235 11.11 -3.68 17.54
C TRP A 235 10.93 -4.17 16.11
N PHE A 236 11.89 -3.83 15.23
CA PHE A 236 11.73 -4.07 13.80
C PHE A 236 12.33 -5.41 13.38
N GLU A 237 13.62 -5.63 13.63
CA GLU A 237 14.31 -6.88 13.28
C GLU A 237 13.96 -8.04 14.21
N SER A 238 13.37 -7.76 15.39
CA SER A 238 12.87 -8.77 16.32
C SER A 238 11.46 -9.29 16.02
N LYS A 239 10.82 -8.80 14.95
CA LYS A 239 9.50 -9.29 14.54
C LYS A 239 9.56 -10.80 14.23
N PRO A 240 8.51 -11.59 14.58
CA PRO A 240 8.53 -13.05 14.47
C PRO A 240 8.78 -13.61 13.07
N LEU A 241 8.41 -12.88 12.03
CA LEU A 241 8.59 -13.27 10.63
C LEU A 241 9.57 -12.37 9.88
N PHE A 242 10.40 -11.63 10.62
CA PHE A 242 11.43 -10.81 9.99
C PHE A 242 12.38 -11.66 9.15
N ASP A 243 12.80 -11.16 7.99
CA ASP A 243 13.63 -11.90 7.01
C ASP A 243 12.95 -13.12 6.34
N TRP A 244 11.65 -13.33 6.59
CA TRP A 244 10.89 -14.35 5.86
C TRP A 244 10.32 -13.77 4.57
N SER A 245 10.48 -14.52 3.47
CA SER A 245 9.76 -14.28 2.22
C SER A 245 8.65 -15.32 2.09
N VAL A 246 7.41 -14.85 2.04
CA VAL A 246 6.21 -15.70 1.99
C VAL A 246 5.56 -15.58 0.62
N LEU A 247 5.51 -16.69 -0.11
CA LEU A 247 4.78 -16.76 -1.37
C LEU A 247 3.29 -16.94 -1.07
N VAL A 248 2.46 -16.00 -1.55
CA VAL A 248 1.01 -15.99 -1.36
C VAL A 248 0.30 -16.36 -2.67
N PRO A 249 -0.12 -17.64 -2.83
CA PRO A 249 -0.88 -18.06 -4.01
C PRO A 249 -2.34 -17.65 -3.86
N ARG A 250 -2.76 -16.55 -4.49
CA ARG A 250 -4.13 -16.01 -4.39
C ARG A 250 -4.57 -15.32 -5.67
N THR A 251 -5.87 -15.01 -5.76
CA THR A 251 -6.39 -14.05 -6.75
C THR A 251 -5.96 -12.63 -6.37
N LYS A 252 -5.80 -11.74 -7.35
CA LYS A 252 -5.40 -10.33 -7.10
C LYS A 252 -6.27 -9.61 -6.07
N ASP A 253 -7.54 -9.95 -5.99
CA ASP A 253 -8.54 -9.25 -5.17
C ASP A 253 -8.54 -9.70 -3.68
N GLU A 254 -7.89 -10.84 -3.34
CA GLU A 254 -7.91 -11.42 -1.98
C GLU A 254 -6.62 -11.21 -1.18
N VAL A 255 -5.69 -10.46 -1.75
CA VAL A 255 -4.29 -10.40 -1.27
C VAL A 255 -4.12 -9.48 -0.06
N THR A 256 -4.83 -8.36 -0.02
CA THR A 256 -4.49 -7.22 0.84
C THR A 256 -4.48 -7.56 2.33
N GLU A 257 -5.50 -8.23 2.85
CA GLU A 257 -5.59 -8.49 4.29
C GLU A 257 -4.51 -9.45 4.82
N LEU A 258 -4.21 -10.51 4.05
CA LEU A 258 -3.19 -11.49 4.44
C LEU A 258 -1.78 -10.91 4.32
N THR A 259 -1.49 -10.18 3.25
CA THR A 259 -0.18 -9.54 3.05
C THR A 259 0.08 -8.49 4.11
N ASP A 260 -0.93 -7.69 4.49
CA ASP A 260 -0.83 -6.71 5.56
C ASP A 260 -0.55 -7.37 6.92
N HIS A 261 -1.23 -8.48 7.20
CA HIS A 261 -0.94 -9.25 8.42
C HIS A 261 0.49 -9.79 8.44
N LEU A 262 0.95 -10.40 7.35
CA LEU A 262 2.31 -10.91 7.24
C LEU A 262 3.34 -9.79 7.38
N ALA A 263 3.13 -8.65 6.73
CA ALA A 263 4.00 -7.47 6.84
C ALA A 263 4.07 -6.91 8.26
N ARG A 264 2.97 -6.89 9.02
CA ARG A 264 2.98 -6.50 10.44
C ARG A 264 3.89 -7.37 11.29
N PHE A 265 4.00 -8.65 10.95
CA PHE A 265 4.91 -9.59 11.60
C PHE A 265 6.33 -9.59 11.00
N GLY A 266 6.59 -8.78 9.98
CA GLY A 266 7.92 -8.56 9.43
C GLY A 266 8.24 -9.36 8.17
N ALA A 267 7.30 -10.14 7.63
CA ALA A 267 7.54 -10.89 6.40
C ALA A 267 7.42 -10.00 5.15
N SER A 268 8.22 -10.30 4.13
CA SER A 268 7.94 -9.90 2.76
C SER A 268 6.96 -10.87 2.12
N THR A 269 6.11 -10.39 1.22
CA THR A 269 5.17 -11.24 0.52
C THR A 269 5.37 -11.13 -0.98
N GLU A 270 5.45 -12.28 -1.63
CA GLU A 270 5.41 -12.40 -3.10
C GLU A 270 4.07 -12.98 -3.50
N VAL A 271 3.26 -12.16 -4.16
CA VAL A 271 1.93 -12.57 -4.60
C VAL A 271 2.01 -13.21 -5.97
N VAL A 272 1.64 -14.49 -6.03
CA VAL A 272 1.54 -15.22 -7.30
C VAL A 272 0.08 -15.49 -7.60
N ALA A 273 -0.42 -14.86 -8.67
CA ALA A 273 -1.76 -15.13 -9.16
C ALA A 273 -1.83 -16.55 -9.74
N THR A 274 -2.33 -17.50 -8.94
CA THR A 274 -2.45 -18.91 -9.34
C THR A 274 -3.83 -19.24 -9.90
N MET A 275 -4.80 -18.35 -9.71
CA MET A 275 -6.16 -18.51 -10.20
C MET A 275 -6.66 -17.18 -10.77
N SER A 276 -7.39 -17.23 -11.87
CA SER A 276 -8.23 -16.14 -12.36
C SER A 276 -9.69 -16.56 -12.23
N ILE A 277 -10.52 -15.64 -11.76
CA ILE A 277 -11.98 -15.84 -11.77
C ILE A 277 -12.49 -15.19 -13.03
N GLU A 278 -13.09 -16.02 -13.88
CA GLU A 278 -13.60 -15.60 -15.18
C GLU A 278 -15.12 -15.75 -15.24
N PRO A 279 -15.80 -14.97 -16.08
CA PRO A 279 -17.21 -15.18 -16.36
C PRO A 279 -17.51 -16.60 -16.85
N PRO A 280 -18.74 -17.11 -16.67
CA PRO A 280 -19.13 -18.40 -17.18
C PRO A 280 -18.98 -18.46 -18.70
N ARG A 281 -18.70 -19.66 -19.25
CA ARG A 281 -18.54 -19.87 -20.71
C ARG A 281 -19.78 -19.50 -21.52
N THR A 282 -20.96 -19.61 -20.91
CA THR A 282 -22.24 -19.25 -21.50
C THR A 282 -23.00 -18.31 -20.57
N GLU A 283 -23.22 -17.10 -21.01
CA GLU A 283 -23.89 -16.06 -20.21
C GLU A 283 -25.40 -16.29 -20.08
N GLN A 284 -26.00 -17.09 -20.99
CA GLN A 284 -27.45 -17.27 -21.08
C GLN A 284 -28.08 -17.80 -19.77
N ALA A 285 -27.40 -18.72 -19.08
CA ALA A 285 -27.91 -19.25 -17.81
C ALA A 285 -27.94 -18.18 -16.70
N MET A 286 -26.86 -17.39 -16.60
CA MET A 286 -26.78 -16.27 -15.69
C MET A 286 -27.80 -15.17 -16.00
N GLU A 287 -27.96 -14.83 -17.28
CA GLU A 287 -28.97 -13.88 -17.72
C GLU A 287 -30.40 -14.32 -17.34
N LYS A 288 -30.72 -15.60 -17.53
CA LYS A 288 -32.01 -16.17 -17.14
C LYS A 288 -32.20 -16.14 -15.62
N ALA A 289 -31.15 -16.42 -14.85
CA ALA A 289 -31.17 -16.35 -13.37
C ALA A 289 -31.42 -14.93 -12.88
N VAL A 290 -30.67 -13.94 -13.40
CA VAL A 290 -30.83 -12.52 -13.05
C VAL A 290 -32.23 -12.01 -13.44
N ARG A 291 -32.74 -12.34 -14.61
CA ARG A 291 -34.15 -12.04 -14.93
C ARG A 291 -35.11 -12.69 -13.98
N GLY A 292 -34.84 -13.93 -13.55
CA GLY A 292 -35.63 -14.62 -12.55
C GLY A 292 -35.65 -13.95 -11.16
N ILE A 293 -34.52 -13.35 -10.76
CA ILE A 293 -34.43 -12.52 -9.57
C ILE A 293 -35.37 -11.31 -9.71
N VAL A 294 -35.25 -10.56 -10.81
CA VAL A 294 -36.04 -9.35 -11.06
C VAL A 294 -37.54 -9.65 -11.18
N ASP A 295 -37.90 -10.79 -11.80
CA ASP A 295 -39.29 -11.24 -11.96
C ASP A 295 -39.86 -11.86 -10.68
N GLY A 296 -39.10 -11.97 -9.61
CA GLY A 296 -39.53 -12.55 -8.31
C GLY A 296 -39.79 -14.04 -8.41
N ARG A 297 -39.05 -14.81 -9.22
CA ARG A 297 -39.22 -16.26 -9.40
C ARG A 297 -38.53 -17.12 -8.35
N PHE A 298 -37.74 -16.51 -7.44
CA PHE A 298 -37.03 -17.21 -6.39
C PHE A 298 -37.44 -16.69 -5.02
N LEU A 299 -37.66 -17.59 -4.09
CA LEU A 299 -37.85 -17.24 -2.69
C LEU A 299 -36.51 -17.09 -1.98
N TRP A 300 -35.53 -17.92 -2.33
CA TRP A 300 -34.20 -17.91 -1.78
C TRP A 300 -33.13 -17.75 -2.84
N VAL A 301 -32.05 -17.04 -2.48
CA VAL A 301 -30.77 -17.10 -3.19
C VAL A 301 -29.71 -17.56 -2.17
N VAL A 302 -29.00 -18.65 -2.50
CA VAL A 302 -28.01 -19.26 -1.62
C VAL A 302 -26.62 -19.02 -2.17
N PHE A 303 -25.83 -18.21 -1.51
CA PHE A 303 -24.46 -17.89 -1.88
C PHE A 303 -23.46 -18.79 -1.14
N THR A 304 -22.68 -19.54 -1.87
CA THR A 304 -21.64 -20.42 -1.32
C THR A 304 -20.23 -19.83 -1.40
N SER A 305 -20.07 -18.66 -2.01
CA SER A 305 -18.79 -17.94 -2.11
C SER A 305 -18.98 -16.45 -2.35
N GLN A 306 -17.98 -15.66 -1.96
CA GLN A 306 -17.93 -14.23 -2.27
C GLN A 306 -17.93 -13.93 -3.77
N HIS A 307 -17.36 -14.83 -4.59
CA HIS A 307 -17.33 -14.69 -6.04
C HIS A 307 -18.72 -14.86 -6.68
N ALA A 308 -19.56 -15.72 -6.11
CA ALA A 308 -20.94 -15.84 -6.53
C ALA A 308 -21.75 -14.57 -6.22
N VAL A 309 -21.52 -13.95 -5.06
CA VAL A 309 -22.11 -12.65 -4.71
C VAL A 309 -21.72 -11.60 -5.73
N ARG A 310 -20.40 -11.46 -5.99
CA ARG A 310 -19.87 -10.49 -6.95
C ARG A 310 -20.44 -10.72 -8.35
N ALA A 311 -20.44 -11.96 -8.84
CA ALA A 311 -20.96 -12.28 -10.17
C ALA A 311 -22.44 -11.88 -10.36
N ILE A 312 -23.28 -12.10 -9.35
CA ILE A 312 -24.69 -11.67 -9.39
C ILE A 312 -24.79 -10.15 -9.37
N VAL A 313 -24.06 -9.48 -8.49
CA VAL A 313 -24.10 -8.00 -8.35
C VAL A 313 -23.58 -7.32 -9.62
N ASP A 314 -22.45 -7.77 -10.17
CA ASP A 314 -21.87 -7.23 -11.39
C ASP A 314 -22.86 -7.41 -12.58
N ARG A 315 -23.51 -8.58 -12.67
CA ARG A 315 -24.50 -8.81 -13.72
C ARG A 315 -25.75 -7.95 -13.53
N LEU A 316 -26.22 -7.69 -12.31
CA LEU A 316 -27.29 -6.73 -12.04
C LEU A 316 -26.89 -5.33 -12.49
N ALA A 317 -25.66 -4.90 -12.21
CA ALA A 317 -25.14 -3.59 -12.59
C ALA A 317 -25.08 -3.40 -14.11
N GLU A 318 -24.76 -4.44 -14.89
CA GLU A 318 -24.79 -4.40 -16.36
C GLU A 318 -26.20 -4.07 -16.92
N TYR A 319 -27.24 -4.42 -16.18
CA TYR A 319 -28.62 -4.06 -16.51
C TYR A 319 -29.09 -2.73 -15.88
N GLY A 320 -28.18 -1.97 -15.25
CA GLY A 320 -28.50 -0.73 -14.55
C GLY A 320 -29.27 -0.94 -13.25
N LEU A 321 -29.17 -2.14 -12.67
CA LEU A 321 -29.79 -2.53 -11.40
C LEU A 321 -28.73 -2.57 -10.29
N ASP A 322 -29.18 -2.58 -9.05
CA ASP A 322 -28.33 -2.71 -7.87
C ASP A 322 -28.89 -3.77 -6.89
N SER A 323 -28.31 -3.86 -5.70
CA SER A 323 -28.71 -4.84 -4.67
C SER A 323 -30.21 -4.79 -4.30
N ARG A 324 -30.92 -3.69 -4.57
CA ARG A 324 -32.36 -3.56 -4.37
C ARG A 324 -33.17 -4.53 -5.23
N ALA A 325 -32.60 -5.05 -6.32
CA ALA A 325 -33.22 -6.10 -7.14
C ALA A 325 -33.43 -7.42 -6.37
N LEU A 326 -32.70 -7.62 -5.26
CA LEU A 326 -32.86 -8.76 -4.35
C LEU A 326 -33.90 -8.52 -3.25
N SER A 327 -34.59 -7.38 -3.27
CA SER A 327 -35.60 -7.06 -2.27
C SER A 327 -36.77 -8.06 -2.31
N GLY A 328 -37.13 -8.60 -1.14
CA GLY A 328 -38.18 -9.61 -1.03
C GLY A 328 -37.72 -11.05 -1.27
N ILE A 329 -36.44 -11.26 -1.56
CA ILE A 329 -35.82 -12.57 -1.65
C ILE A 329 -35.04 -12.83 -0.37
N GLN A 330 -35.18 -14.01 0.21
CA GLN A 330 -34.39 -14.44 1.35
C GLN A 330 -32.99 -14.84 0.90
N LEU A 331 -31.97 -14.47 1.68
CA LEU A 331 -30.57 -14.71 1.34
C LEU A 331 -29.95 -15.69 2.33
N ALA A 332 -29.32 -16.73 1.82
CA ALA A 332 -28.49 -17.61 2.63
C ALA A 332 -27.03 -17.52 2.18
N ALA A 333 -26.11 -17.58 3.15
CA ALA A 333 -24.68 -17.45 2.88
C ALA A 333 -23.86 -18.48 3.65
N VAL A 334 -22.87 -19.06 2.98
CA VAL A 334 -21.89 -19.99 3.54
C VAL A 334 -20.54 -19.29 3.69
N GLY A 335 -20.01 -19.32 4.91
CA GLY A 335 -18.70 -18.80 5.23
C GLY A 335 -18.63 -17.27 5.41
N ARG A 336 -17.70 -16.85 6.25
CA ARG A 336 -17.53 -15.45 6.65
C ARG A 336 -17.27 -14.51 5.45
N GLY A 337 -16.43 -14.92 4.51
CA GLY A 337 -16.11 -14.10 3.32
C GLY A 337 -17.34 -13.81 2.44
N THR A 338 -18.30 -14.75 2.37
CA THR A 338 -19.56 -14.55 1.64
C THR A 338 -20.48 -13.56 2.36
N VAL A 339 -20.57 -13.66 3.68
CA VAL A 339 -21.33 -12.72 4.51
C VAL A 339 -20.78 -11.31 4.40
N GLU A 340 -19.46 -11.15 4.46
CA GLU A 340 -18.79 -9.87 4.30
C GLU A 340 -18.99 -9.29 2.87
N ALA A 341 -18.99 -10.14 1.84
CA ALA A 341 -19.24 -9.71 0.47
C ALA A 341 -20.67 -9.17 0.29
N LEU A 342 -21.66 -9.82 0.89
CA LEU A 342 -23.03 -9.31 0.95
C LEU A 342 -23.11 -7.98 1.70
N GLY A 343 -22.44 -7.88 2.84
CA GLY A 343 -22.37 -6.64 3.64
C GLY A 343 -21.81 -5.44 2.89
N ARG A 344 -20.81 -5.64 2.03
CA ARG A 344 -20.22 -4.58 1.17
C ARG A 344 -21.23 -3.97 0.20
N VAL A 345 -22.24 -4.74 -0.22
CA VAL A 345 -23.30 -4.26 -1.12
C VAL A 345 -24.60 -3.93 -0.39
N GLY A 346 -24.53 -3.82 0.96
CA GLY A 346 -25.65 -3.41 1.81
C GLY A 346 -26.67 -4.50 2.08
N LEU A 347 -26.34 -5.78 1.90
CA LEU A 347 -27.20 -6.92 2.14
C LEU A 347 -26.76 -7.70 3.38
N THR A 348 -27.73 -8.23 4.10
CA THR A 348 -27.49 -9.13 5.24
C THR A 348 -28.17 -10.47 4.93
N PRO A 349 -27.50 -11.60 5.06
CA PRO A 349 -28.14 -12.90 4.86
C PRO A 349 -29.14 -13.19 5.99
N ASP A 350 -30.28 -13.80 5.63
CA ASP A 350 -31.31 -14.24 6.54
C ASP A 350 -30.91 -15.55 7.23
N LEU A 351 -30.07 -16.36 6.57
CA LEU A 351 -29.60 -17.64 7.07
C LEU A 351 -28.11 -17.81 6.84
N THR A 352 -27.38 -18.18 7.89
CA THR A 352 -26.01 -18.67 7.85
C THR A 352 -25.89 -19.89 8.76
N PRO A 353 -25.03 -20.87 8.49
CA PRO A 353 -24.81 -21.98 9.41
C PRO A 353 -24.41 -21.47 10.79
N SER A 354 -25.01 -22.01 11.84
CA SER A 354 -24.69 -21.69 13.24
C SER A 354 -23.40 -22.37 13.70
N GLU A 355 -23.11 -23.55 13.15
CA GLU A 355 -21.87 -24.30 13.36
C GLU A 355 -21.31 -24.73 12.00
N GLY A 356 -20.00 -24.54 11.82
CA GLY A 356 -19.32 -24.88 10.56
C GLY A 356 -19.42 -23.79 9.48
N ASP A 357 -18.69 -24.00 8.38
CA ASP A 357 -18.55 -23.06 7.26
C ASP A 357 -18.73 -23.75 5.91
N THR A 358 -19.48 -24.85 5.87
CA THR A 358 -19.64 -25.63 4.63
C THR A 358 -21.05 -25.54 4.06
N ALA A 359 -21.18 -25.79 2.76
CA ALA A 359 -22.46 -25.89 2.08
C ALA A 359 -23.36 -26.99 2.67
N ARG A 360 -22.76 -28.04 3.23
CA ARG A 360 -23.46 -29.12 3.92
C ARG A 360 -24.06 -28.66 5.25
N ASP A 361 -23.32 -27.85 6.01
CA ASP A 361 -23.81 -27.33 7.28
C ASP A 361 -25.02 -26.43 7.06
N LEU A 362 -24.98 -25.59 6.03
CA LEU A 362 -26.14 -24.78 5.63
C LEU A 362 -27.36 -25.66 5.27
N ALA A 363 -27.15 -26.76 4.52
CA ALA A 363 -28.24 -27.64 4.12
C ALA A 363 -28.91 -28.32 5.32
N LEU A 364 -28.20 -28.57 6.42
CA LEU A 364 -28.75 -29.16 7.65
C LEU A 364 -29.62 -28.18 8.43
N GLU A 365 -29.38 -26.89 8.34
CA GLU A 365 -30.11 -25.83 9.05
C GLU A 365 -31.14 -25.13 8.17
N PHE A 366 -31.18 -25.45 6.86
CA PHE A 366 -32.11 -24.84 5.92
C PHE A 366 -33.55 -25.26 6.22
N PRO A 367 -34.53 -24.32 6.21
CA PRO A 367 -35.92 -24.67 6.43
C PRO A 367 -36.48 -25.60 5.37
N ALA A 368 -37.36 -26.54 5.75
CA ALA A 368 -38.10 -27.33 4.78
C ALA A 368 -39.14 -26.45 4.10
N TYR A 369 -39.41 -26.73 2.82
CA TYR A 369 -40.49 -26.07 2.10
C TYR A 369 -41.84 -26.44 2.66
N ASP A 370 -42.66 -25.41 2.91
CA ASP A 370 -44.08 -25.58 3.40
C ASP A 370 -45.02 -24.85 2.41
N ASP A 371 -45.82 -25.58 1.69
CA ASP A 371 -46.77 -25.06 0.70
C ASP A 371 -47.87 -24.16 1.23
N LEU A 372 -48.08 -24.15 2.56
CA LEU A 372 -49.02 -23.26 3.26
C LEU A 372 -48.43 -21.89 3.61
N ILE A 373 -47.11 -21.82 3.73
CA ILE A 373 -46.39 -20.61 4.20
C ILE A 373 -45.60 -19.99 3.08
N ASP A 374 -44.92 -20.82 2.28
CA ASP A 374 -43.98 -20.37 1.25
C ASP A 374 -44.70 -20.09 -0.07
N PRO A 375 -44.63 -18.88 -0.62
CA PRO A 375 -45.37 -18.53 -1.84
C PRO A 375 -44.84 -19.25 -3.07
N MET A 376 -43.61 -19.79 -3.04
CA MET A 376 -42.98 -20.56 -4.12
C MET A 376 -41.85 -21.45 -3.59
N ALA A 377 -41.63 -22.58 -4.27
CA ALA A 377 -40.64 -23.59 -3.86
C ALA A 377 -39.24 -23.37 -4.46
N ARG A 378 -38.93 -22.21 -5.06
CA ARG A 378 -37.72 -22.03 -5.86
C ARG A 378 -36.58 -21.39 -5.13
N VAL A 379 -35.42 -22.05 -5.22
CA VAL A 379 -34.13 -21.59 -4.69
C VAL A 379 -33.12 -21.46 -5.84
N LEU A 380 -32.46 -20.30 -5.94
CA LEU A 380 -31.32 -20.09 -6.85
C LEU A 380 -30.01 -20.32 -6.09
N VAL A 381 -29.12 -21.11 -6.72
CA VAL A 381 -27.77 -21.39 -6.17
C VAL A 381 -26.72 -21.02 -7.24
N PRO A 382 -26.20 -19.79 -7.20
CA PRO A 382 -25.09 -19.40 -8.05
C PRO A 382 -23.77 -20.03 -7.54
N THR A 383 -23.11 -20.80 -8.42
CA THR A 383 -21.91 -21.60 -8.10
C THR A 383 -20.75 -21.33 -9.04
N ALA A 384 -19.59 -21.91 -8.73
CA ALA A 384 -18.51 -22.08 -9.69
C ALA A 384 -18.87 -23.14 -10.77
N ASP A 385 -17.97 -23.40 -11.70
CA ASP A 385 -18.07 -24.50 -12.68
C ASP A 385 -18.00 -25.91 -12.01
N VAL A 386 -17.93 -25.94 -10.68
CA VAL A 386 -18.00 -27.17 -9.87
C VAL A 386 -19.28 -27.13 -9.04
N SER A 387 -20.13 -28.14 -9.23
CA SER A 387 -21.41 -28.24 -8.52
C SER A 387 -21.24 -28.43 -7.01
N VAL A 388 -22.14 -27.82 -6.23
CA VAL A 388 -22.29 -28.04 -4.79
C VAL A 388 -23.34 -29.13 -4.53
N ALA A 389 -23.07 -30.32 -5.06
CA ALA A 389 -24.02 -31.44 -5.09
C ALA A 389 -24.68 -31.76 -3.74
N ASP A 390 -23.92 -31.70 -2.64
CA ASP A 390 -24.45 -31.97 -1.29
C ASP A 390 -25.49 -30.92 -0.86
N LEU A 391 -25.29 -29.65 -1.19
CA LEU A 391 -26.26 -28.59 -0.91
C LEU A 391 -27.52 -28.77 -1.74
N VAL A 392 -27.36 -28.96 -3.08
CA VAL A 392 -28.49 -29.14 -4.00
C VAL A 392 -29.33 -30.33 -3.59
N GLN A 393 -28.70 -31.45 -3.24
CA GLN A 393 -29.40 -32.64 -2.78
C GLN A 393 -30.09 -32.38 -1.42
N GLY A 394 -29.45 -31.70 -0.50
CA GLY A 394 -30.02 -31.36 0.80
C GLY A 394 -31.28 -30.50 0.66
N LEU A 395 -31.22 -29.44 -0.13
CA LEU A 395 -32.35 -28.55 -0.37
C LEU A 395 -33.51 -29.29 -1.11
N THR A 396 -33.16 -30.14 -2.08
CA THR A 396 -34.16 -30.95 -2.79
C THR A 396 -34.86 -31.91 -1.84
N ASN A 397 -34.15 -32.56 -0.91
CA ASN A 397 -34.74 -33.44 0.09
C ASN A 397 -35.69 -32.69 1.06
N LEU A 398 -35.46 -31.38 1.26
CA LEU A 398 -36.32 -30.48 2.02
C LEU A 398 -37.55 -29.96 1.23
N GLY A 399 -37.74 -30.41 -0.04
CA GLY A 399 -38.89 -30.05 -0.85
C GLY A 399 -38.68 -28.84 -1.79
N TRP A 400 -37.50 -28.27 -1.84
CA TRP A 400 -37.21 -27.12 -2.69
C TRP A 400 -36.89 -27.49 -4.14
N GLU A 401 -37.32 -26.66 -5.09
CA GLU A 401 -36.89 -26.69 -6.48
C GLU A 401 -35.61 -25.87 -6.63
N VAL A 402 -34.47 -26.55 -6.78
CA VAL A 402 -33.16 -25.88 -6.85
C VAL A 402 -32.77 -25.60 -8.30
N GLU A 403 -32.54 -24.31 -8.60
CA GLU A 403 -31.96 -23.88 -9.89
C GLU A 403 -30.49 -23.53 -9.64
N GLU A 404 -29.59 -24.44 -10.03
CA GLU A 404 -28.14 -24.20 -9.97
C GLU A 404 -27.67 -23.46 -11.22
N VAL A 405 -26.87 -22.42 -11.06
CA VAL A 405 -26.31 -21.66 -12.18
C VAL A 405 -24.84 -21.43 -12.01
N THR A 406 -24.06 -21.72 -13.06
CA THR A 406 -22.63 -21.37 -13.08
C THR A 406 -22.49 -19.84 -13.18
N ALA A 407 -22.05 -19.22 -12.10
CA ALA A 407 -21.87 -17.77 -12.01
C ALA A 407 -20.47 -17.32 -12.42
N TYR A 408 -19.46 -18.19 -12.20
CA TYR A 408 -18.04 -17.94 -12.51
C TYR A 408 -17.31 -19.26 -12.72
N ARG A 409 -16.08 -19.20 -13.21
CA ARG A 409 -15.18 -20.35 -13.41
C ARG A 409 -13.74 -20.03 -13.04
#